data_92abb79518bf4137e85549a229413c79
#
_entry.id   92abb79518bf4137e85549a229413c79
#
_cell.length_a   1.000
_cell.length_b   1.000
_cell.length_c   1.000
_cell.angle_alpha   90.00
_cell.angle_beta   90.00
_cell.angle_gamma   90.00
#
_symmetry.space_group_name_H-M   'P 1'
#
loop_
_entity.id
_entity.type
_entity.pdbx_description
1 polymer ?
#
loop_
_entity_poly.entity_id
_entity_poly.type
_entity_poly.pdbx_seq_one_letter_code
_entity_poly.pdbx_strand_id
1 'polypeptide(L)'
;MLMACANEDTPAVAPVTTLLQDGEWTGSGEGRSGTIIVKVTVENHQVSKVTVISQSESTFAQETINSLCERAMGRTEEMSVEVDGITGATLTSTGVIDAVNMALQAAMGKQVEKNKAYQDGTCDIVVIGAGGAGLSAAVSAAETDAGLKVIVLEKQGIIGGNTNYSTGGINAAETDIQKSLGIEDSKKLFYDDTMKGGKYENIPSLVENLVEHAPVTISWLTGLGADLSDVGLMGGSSVKRTHRPKGGTAIGPHLMKILKAATSNKNIVIRTSNKVTGLLSAVDGSVTGVKVQNANGSTYTLKAKAVIIATGGFGANLEMVTSLQPSLKGFATLNHPGATGDAFGWMKAIGGATIQMANIQIHPTAEATNHILITEAVRGNGAILVNHESKRFCNEMDTRDVVSAAILKQTRGEAFLIFDQGVRTSLASIETYANQHLLKEGNTLAELAEAIGIPAADIEATLKRYNAQQKAGVDEDFGRSATEMAAALETAPYYAVCVTPAIHHTMGGLSVNTNTQVLRTDGTPIPGLYAAGEVTGGLHGANRLGGNGVADIVVNGRLAGIAAAQKVKQ
;
A
#
# COMPACT_ATOMS: atom_id res chain seq x y z
N MET A 1 14.37 68.96 -19.45
CA MET A 1 14.97 68.61 -18.15
C MET A 1 14.35 67.26 -17.75
N LEU A 2 14.93 66.16 -18.22
CA LEU A 2 14.53 64.81 -17.92
C LEU A 2 15.41 64.32 -16.77
N MET A 3 14.81 64.01 -15.64
CA MET A 3 15.46 63.26 -14.54
C MET A 3 15.34 61.77 -14.80
N ALA A 4 16.48 61.12 -14.94
CA ALA A 4 16.59 59.68 -14.96
C ALA A 4 16.52 59.15 -13.53
N CYS A 5 15.55 58.24 -13.25
CA CYS A 5 15.55 57.46 -12.03
C CYS A 5 16.54 56.32 -12.17
N ALA A 6 17.56 56.31 -11.34
CA ALA A 6 18.48 55.18 -11.21
C ALA A 6 17.76 54.02 -10.50
N ASN A 7 17.80 52.83 -11.14
CA ASN A 7 17.45 51.57 -10.47
C ASN A 7 18.60 51.22 -9.50
N GLU A 8 18.29 51.14 -8.23
CA GLU A 8 19.19 50.53 -7.24
C GLU A 8 19.13 49.00 -7.42
N ASP A 9 20.20 48.42 -7.92
CA ASP A 9 20.45 47.00 -7.94
C ASP A 9 20.56 46.50 -6.48
N THR A 10 19.53 45.77 -6.04
CA THR A 10 19.59 44.99 -4.79
C THR A 10 20.56 43.83 -5.03
N PRO A 11 21.68 43.72 -4.28
CA PRO A 11 22.61 42.61 -4.46
C PRO A 11 21.89 41.28 -4.15
N ALA A 12 21.96 40.33 -5.08
CA ALA A 12 21.50 38.95 -4.89
C ALA A 12 22.25 38.37 -3.68
N VAL A 13 21.50 38.04 -2.62
CA VAL A 13 22.03 37.32 -1.46
C VAL A 13 22.47 35.95 -1.96
N ALA A 14 23.77 35.69 -1.97
CA ALA A 14 24.33 34.38 -2.26
C ALA A 14 23.72 33.34 -1.27
N PRO A 15 23.40 32.10 -1.72
CA PRO A 15 22.87 31.08 -0.83
C PRO A 15 23.91 30.81 0.27
N VAL A 16 23.52 31.00 1.52
CA VAL A 16 24.33 30.64 2.69
C VAL A 16 24.42 29.10 2.70
N THR A 17 25.52 28.55 2.22
CA THR A 17 25.87 27.15 2.41
C THR A 17 26.14 26.95 3.89
N THR A 18 25.18 26.38 4.62
CA THR A 18 25.34 25.99 6.03
C THR A 18 26.23 24.75 6.06
N LEU A 19 27.48 24.90 6.49
CA LEU A 19 28.39 23.78 6.71
C LEU A 19 27.84 22.86 7.81
N LEU A 20 28.09 21.56 7.68
CA LEU A 20 27.77 20.59 8.73
C LEU A 20 28.60 20.92 9.99
N GLN A 21 27.97 20.93 11.15
CA GLN A 21 28.65 21.08 12.43
C GLN A 21 29.28 19.75 12.83
N ASP A 22 30.53 19.75 13.23
CA ASP A 22 31.23 18.58 13.73
C ASP A 22 30.55 18.06 15.00
N GLY A 23 30.48 16.73 15.15
CA GLY A 23 29.82 16.08 16.27
C GLY A 23 29.07 14.80 15.89
N GLU A 24 28.30 14.28 16.83
CA GLU A 24 27.45 13.10 16.63
C GLU A 24 25.97 13.52 16.56
N TRP A 25 25.30 13.09 15.52
CA TRP A 25 23.91 13.47 15.20
C TRP A 25 23.09 12.21 14.98
N THR A 26 21.92 12.13 15.60
CA THR A 26 21.03 10.98 15.46
C THR A 26 19.86 11.35 14.57
N GLY A 27 19.55 10.46 13.63
CA GLY A 27 18.38 10.58 12.80
C GLY A 27 17.59 9.27 12.73
N SER A 28 16.34 9.34 12.33
CA SER A 28 15.49 8.17 12.17
C SER A 28 14.61 8.31 10.94
N GLY A 29 14.37 7.19 10.25
CA GLY A 29 13.47 7.08 9.11
C GLY A 29 12.69 5.78 9.18
N GLU A 30 11.56 5.72 8.49
CA GLU A 30 10.71 4.52 8.47
C GLU A 30 11.08 3.65 7.28
N GLY A 31 11.62 2.46 7.58
CA GLY A 31 11.86 1.41 6.61
C GLY A 31 10.63 0.55 6.34
N ARG A 32 10.83 -0.60 5.71
CA ARG A 32 9.76 -1.54 5.41
C ARG A 32 9.16 -2.16 6.67
N SER A 33 10.00 -2.59 7.60
CA SER A 33 9.61 -3.38 8.78
C SER A 33 9.57 -2.56 10.07
N GLY A 34 9.88 -1.26 10.00
CA GLY A 34 9.84 -0.37 11.15
C GLY A 34 10.86 0.76 11.09
N THR A 35 11.03 1.45 12.20
CA THR A 35 11.93 2.59 12.31
C THR A 35 13.39 2.16 12.24
N ILE A 36 14.15 2.79 11.35
CA ILE A 36 15.60 2.68 11.27
C ILE A 36 16.20 3.91 11.97
N ILE A 37 17.09 3.70 12.92
CA ILE A 37 17.78 4.78 13.65
C ILE A 37 19.26 4.71 13.33
N VAL A 38 19.83 5.82 12.87
CA VAL A 38 21.25 5.95 12.60
C VAL A 38 21.90 7.05 13.45
N LYS A 39 23.18 6.88 13.74
CA LYS A 39 24.05 7.91 14.26
C LYS A 39 25.06 8.28 13.18
N VAL A 40 25.07 9.56 12.79
CA VAL A 40 26.00 10.15 11.84
C VAL A 40 27.04 10.93 12.62
N THR A 41 28.31 10.62 12.42
CA THR A 41 29.43 11.39 12.94
C THR A 41 29.94 12.31 11.86
N VAL A 42 30.06 13.59 12.17
CA VAL A 42 30.59 14.63 11.28
C VAL A 42 31.95 15.10 11.82
N GLU A 43 32.96 15.10 10.97
CA GLU A 43 34.31 15.60 11.25
C GLU A 43 34.80 16.41 10.05
N ASN A 44 35.41 17.55 10.29
CA ASN A 44 35.85 18.46 9.25
C ASN A 44 34.72 18.84 8.26
N HIS A 45 33.52 19.04 8.80
CA HIS A 45 32.31 19.40 8.03
C HIS A 45 31.85 18.34 7.02
N GLN A 46 32.25 17.07 7.18
CA GLN A 46 31.87 15.94 6.33
C GLN A 46 31.47 14.75 7.17
N VAL A 47 30.62 13.88 6.61
CA VAL A 47 30.25 12.60 7.25
C VAL A 47 31.48 11.70 7.32
N SER A 48 31.98 11.44 8.54
CA SER A 48 33.11 10.54 8.78
C SER A 48 32.66 9.12 9.12
N LYS A 49 31.43 8.94 9.66
CA LYS A 49 30.88 7.63 10.01
C LYS A 49 29.36 7.63 10.06
N VAL A 50 28.75 6.53 9.64
CA VAL A 50 27.33 6.23 9.88
C VAL A 50 27.22 4.89 10.61
N THR A 51 26.52 4.89 11.73
CA THR A 51 26.29 3.69 12.54
C THR A 51 24.80 3.45 12.70
N VAL A 52 24.32 2.28 12.35
CA VAL A 52 22.94 1.86 12.62
C VAL A 52 22.80 1.54 14.10
N ILE A 53 21.93 2.26 14.81
CA ILE A 53 21.66 2.07 16.24
C ILE A 53 20.57 1.02 16.43
N SER A 54 19.52 1.07 15.61
CA SER A 54 18.37 0.17 15.70
C SER A 54 17.69 0.03 14.35
N GLN A 55 17.24 -1.18 14.04
CA GLN A 55 16.41 -1.48 12.87
C GLN A 55 15.68 -2.82 13.07
N SER A 56 14.56 -3.03 12.38
CA SER A 56 13.77 -4.26 12.36
C SER A 56 13.61 -4.82 10.94
N GLU A 57 14.47 -4.39 10.02
CA GLU A 57 14.44 -4.82 8.62
C GLU A 57 14.84 -6.30 8.49
N SER A 58 14.37 -6.96 7.43
CA SER A 58 14.72 -8.34 7.11
C SER A 58 16.22 -8.51 6.79
N THR A 59 16.72 -9.73 6.90
CA THR A 59 18.15 -10.04 6.69
C THR A 59 18.65 -9.65 5.29
N PHE A 60 17.80 -9.78 4.25
CA PHE A 60 18.19 -9.37 2.89
C PHE A 60 18.34 -7.84 2.74
N ALA A 61 17.68 -7.06 3.58
CA ALA A 61 17.80 -5.60 3.56
C ALA A 61 19.11 -5.10 4.19
N GLN A 62 19.86 -5.96 4.86
CA GLN A 62 21.09 -5.58 5.56
C GLN A 62 22.17 -5.06 4.60
N GLU A 63 22.32 -5.68 3.42
CA GLU A 63 23.26 -5.20 2.40
C GLU A 63 22.86 -3.80 1.87
N THR A 64 21.56 -3.57 1.68
CA THR A 64 21.02 -2.25 1.32
C THR A 64 21.35 -1.21 2.38
N ILE A 65 21.13 -1.52 3.65
CA ILE A 65 21.42 -0.62 4.78
C ILE A 65 22.91 -0.28 4.81
N ASN A 66 23.78 -1.29 4.74
CA ASN A 66 25.22 -1.12 4.76
C ASN A 66 25.71 -0.25 3.58
N SER A 67 25.27 -0.57 2.37
CA SER A 67 25.64 0.18 1.16
C SER A 67 25.21 1.65 1.24
N LEU A 68 24.03 1.95 1.78
CA LEU A 68 23.56 3.33 1.93
C LEU A 68 24.31 4.08 3.02
N CYS A 69 24.69 3.42 4.11
CA CYS A 69 25.57 4.00 5.12
C CYS A 69 26.95 4.34 4.52
N GLU A 70 27.51 3.47 3.67
CA GLU A 70 28.76 3.73 2.94
C GLU A 70 28.64 4.90 1.96
N ARG A 71 27.54 4.99 1.20
CA ARG A 71 27.27 6.12 0.28
C ARG A 71 27.11 7.47 0.98
N ALA A 72 26.76 7.45 2.25
CA ALA A 72 26.68 8.67 3.06
C ALA A 72 28.06 9.20 3.49
N MET A 73 29.12 8.38 3.46
CA MET A 73 30.47 8.80 3.86
C MET A 73 31.03 9.87 2.94
N GLY A 74 31.72 10.85 3.54
CA GLY A 74 32.32 11.99 2.83
C GLY A 74 31.32 13.06 2.36
N ARG A 75 30.02 12.89 2.58
CA ARG A 75 29.00 13.86 2.16
C ARG A 75 29.01 15.12 3.02
N THR A 76 28.61 16.20 2.38
CA THR A 76 28.38 17.52 2.99
C THR A 76 26.93 17.98 2.81
N GLU A 77 26.11 17.17 2.12
CA GLU A 77 24.73 17.46 1.74
C GLU A 77 23.81 16.23 1.92
N GLU A 78 22.51 16.48 1.85
CA GLU A 78 21.49 15.43 1.98
C GLU A 78 21.56 14.40 0.83
N MET A 79 21.15 13.15 1.11
CA MET A 79 21.01 12.08 0.13
C MET A 79 19.67 12.20 -0.61
N SER A 80 19.58 11.65 -1.82
CA SER A 80 18.35 11.57 -2.61
C SER A 80 17.93 10.14 -2.85
N VAL A 81 16.66 9.80 -2.60
CA VAL A 81 16.11 8.46 -2.90
C VAL A 81 16.21 8.13 -4.39
N GLU A 82 16.06 9.12 -5.27
CA GLU A 82 16.11 8.92 -6.73
C GLU A 82 17.53 8.61 -7.23
N VAL A 83 18.55 9.16 -6.58
CA VAL A 83 19.97 8.99 -6.96
C VAL A 83 20.65 7.91 -6.13
N ASP A 84 20.40 7.88 -4.82
CA ASP A 84 21.11 7.03 -3.86
C ASP A 84 20.37 5.74 -3.53
N GLY A 85 19.06 5.66 -3.81
CA GLY A 85 18.23 4.49 -3.47
C GLY A 85 18.64 3.22 -4.21
N ILE A 86 18.44 2.07 -3.58
CA ILE A 86 18.77 0.76 -4.13
C ILE A 86 17.51 0.10 -4.68
N THR A 87 17.55 -0.29 -5.94
CA THR A 87 16.45 -0.94 -6.64
C THR A 87 16.10 -2.27 -5.96
N GLY A 88 14.80 -2.51 -5.78
CA GLY A 88 14.29 -3.72 -5.09
C GLY A 88 14.15 -3.58 -3.58
N ALA A 89 14.78 -2.57 -2.95
CA ALA A 89 14.68 -2.28 -1.52
C ALA A 89 14.25 -0.83 -1.24
N THR A 90 13.35 -0.28 -2.04
CA THR A 90 12.99 1.16 -2.04
C THR A 90 12.53 1.66 -0.67
N LEU A 91 11.69 0.92 0.06
CA LEU A 91 11.20 1.36 1.37
C LEU A 91 12.32 1.38 2.42
N THR A 92 13.16 0.35 2.46
CA THR A 92 14.35 0.32 3.33
C THR A 92 15.33 1.43 2.94
N SER A 93 15.56 1.64 1.63
CA SER A 93 16.41 2.73 1.11
C SER A 93 15.89 4.09 1.56
N THR A 94 14.59 4.34 1.42
CA THR A 94 13.96 5.58 1.90
C THR A 94 14.16 5.75 3.39
N GLY A 95 13.93 4.70 4.19
CA GLY A 95 14.11 4.77 5.64
C GLY A 95 15.54 5.09 6.07
N VAL A 96 16.55 4.49 5.44
CA VAL A 96 17.97 4.80 5.73
C VAL A 96 18.31 6.23 5.29
N ILE A 97 17.93 6.63 4.08
CA ILE A 97 18.19 7.97 3.54
C ILE A 97 17.53 9.04 4.40
N ASP A 98 16.27 8.84 4.79
CA ASP A 98 15.57 9.78 5.68
C ASP A 98 16.25 9.87 7.05
N ALA A 99 16.70 8.74 7.61
CA ALA A 99 17.44 8.73 8.87
C ALA A 99 18.77 9.50 8.78
N VAL A 100 19.53 9.27 7.72
CA VAL A 100 20.79 10.02 7.46
C VAL A 100 20.49 11.51 7.26
N ASN A 101 19.53 11.84 6.41
CA ASN A 101 19.17 13.24 6.11
C ASN A 101 18.68 13.99 7.35
N MET A 102 17.91 13.33 8.21
CA MET A 102 17.48 13.90 9.48
C MET A 102 18.67 14.27 10.37
N ALA A 103 19.68 13.40 10.44
CA ALA A 103 20.91 13.68 11.19
C ALA A 103 21.72 14.81 10.54
N LEU A 104 21.80 14.85 9.21
CA LEU A 104 22.49 15.94 8.47
C LEU A 104 21.77 17.29 8.65
N GLN A 105 20.45 17.32 8.61
CA GLN A 105 19.66 18.52 8.87
C GLN A 105 19.91 19.06 10.28
N ALA A 106 19.97 18.17 11.28
CA ALA A 106 20.32 18.55 12.63
C ALA A 106 21.76 19.12 12.70
N ALA A 107 22.72 18.51 12.00
CA ALA A 107 24.10 19.00 11.89
C ALA A 107 24.20 20.36 11.20
N MET A 108 23.27 20.68 10.30
CA MET A 108 23.14 22.02 9.66
C MET A 108 22.43 23.04 10.54
N GLY A 109 22.02 22.68 11.77
CA GLY A 109 21.20 23.54 12.61
C GLY A 109 19.77 23.77 12.10
N LYS A 110 19.31 22.99 11.11
CA LYS A 110 17.95 23.06 10.61
C LYS A 110 16.98 22.42 11.61
N GLN A 111 15.80 23.02 11.79
CA GLN A 111 14.75 22.40 12.60
C GLN A 111 14.15 21.23 11.83
N VAL A 112 14.36 20.03 12.32
CA VAL A 112 13.82 18.81 11.70
C VAL A 112 12.30 18.78 11.88
N GLU A 113 11.54 18.48 10.83
CA GLU A 113 10.07 18.45 10.84
C GLU A 113 9.49 17.56 11.94
N LYS A 114 10.16 16.43 12.22
CA LYS A 114 9.80 15.48 13.30
C LYS A 114 9.78 16.12 14.70
N ASN A 115 10.61 17.16 14.93
CA ASN A 115 10.71 17.89 16.21
C ASN A 115 9.95 19.21 16.20
N LYS A 116 9.25 19.54 15.11
CA LYS A 116 8.49 20.77 15.00
C LYS A 116 7.32 20.77 15.97
N ALA A 117 7.30 21.71 16.91
CA ALA A 117 6.17 21.94 17.77
C ALA A 117 5.06 22.65 16.98
N TYR A 118 3.90 22.04 16.89
CA TYR A 118 2.71 22.68 16.34
C TYR A 118 1.88 23.26 17.46
N GLN A 119 1.20 24.38 17.17
CA GLN A 119 0.24 25.03 18.06
C GLN A 119 -1.19 24.68 17.63
N ASP A 120 -2.14 24.90 18.50
CA ASP A 120 -3.57 24.85 18.19
C ASP A 120 -3.86 25.68 16.95
N GLY A 121 -4.74 25.19 16.10
CA GLY A 121 -5.00 25.83 14.83
C GLY A 121 -6.34 25.47 14.21
N THR A 122 -6.59 26.05 13.04
CA THR A 122 -7.79 25.83 12.25
C THR A 122 -7.46 25.51 10.81
N CYS A 123 -8.29 24.69 10.19
CA CYS A 123 -8.31 24.43 8.75
C CYS A 123 -9.75 24.15 8.31
N ASP A 124 -9.98 23.99 7.02
CA ASP A 124 -11.30 23.63 6.53
C ASP A 124 -11.54 22.12 6.63
N ILE A 125 -10.55 21.32 6.21
CA ILE A 125 -10.63 19.86 6.22
C ILE A 125 -9.37 19.28 6.88
N VAL A 126 -9.56 18.34 7.81
CA VAL A 126 -8.52 17.45 8.31
C VAL A 126 -8.68 16.08 7.66
N VAL A 127 -7.60 15.53 7.11
CA VAL A 127 -7.52 14.15 6.64
C VAL A 127 -6.59 13.38 7.58
N ILE A 128 -7.05 12.25 8.12
CA ILE A 128 -6.29 11.42 9.07
C ILE A 128 -5.75 10.20 8.33
N GLY A 129 -4.45 10.15 8.08
CA GLY A 129 -3.74 9.14 7.30
C GLY A 129 -3.33 9.65 5.93
N ALA A 130 -2.06 9.50 5.59
CA ALA A 130 -1.47 9.90 4.30
C ALA A 130 -1.21 8.69 3.39
N GLY A 131 -2.06 7.67 3.45
CA GLY A 131 -2.12 6.57 2.48
C GLY A 131 -2.85 6.98 1.19
N GLY A 132 -3.07 6.01 0.29
CA GLY A 132 -3.75 6.26 -0.98
C GLY A 132 -5.13 6.88 -0.82
N ALA A 133 -5.93 6.45 0.16
CA ALA A 133 -7.26 7.02 0.42
C ALA A 133 -7.18 8.47 0.89
N GLY A 134 -6.29 8.75 1.85
CA GLY A 134 -6.17 10.11 2.41
C GLY A 134 -5.62 11.12 1.39
N LEU A 135 -4.61 10.75 0.59
CA LEU A 135 -4.10 11.66 -0.44
C LEU A 135 -5.11 11.85 -1.58
N SER A 136 -5.84 10.79 -1.99
CA SER A 136 -6.94 10.93 -2.96
C SER A 136 -8.02 11.89 -2.45
N ALA A 137 -8.37 11.79 -1.15
CA ALA A 137 -9.32 12.70 -0.53
C ALA A 137 -8.81 14.15 -0.48
N ALA A 138 -7.57 14.35 -0.06
CA ALA A 138 -6.99 15.69 0.03
C ALA A 138 -6.90 16.38 -1.34
N VAL A 139 -6.42 15.66 -2.37
CA VAL A 139 -6.32 16.19 -3.74
C VAL A 139 -7.70 16.53 -4.28
N SER A 140 -8.68 15.61 -4.17
CA SER A 140 -10.03 15.83 -4.69
C SER A 140 -10.79 16.94 -3.94
N ALA A 141 -10.56 17.12 -2.64
CA ALA A 141 -11.11 18.25 -1.91
C ALA A 141 -10.57 19.58 -2.44
N ALA A 142 -9.26 19.68 -2.63
CA ALA A 142 -8.62 20.88 -3.17
C ALA A 142 -8.95 21.15 -4.65
N GLU A 143 -9.28 20.10 -5.45
CA GLU A 143 -9.78 20.25 -6.81
C GLU A 143 -11.25 20.71 -6.85
N THR A 144 -12.05 20.33 -5.85
CA THR A 144 -13.43 20.77 -5.70
C THR A 144 -13.51 22.25 -5.31
N ASP A 145 -12.55 22.71 -4.50
CA ASP A 145 -12.39 24.11 -4.14
C ASP A 145 -10.93 24.42 -3.77
N ALA A 146 -10.24 25.15 -4.61
CA ALA A 146 -8.85 25.53 -4.43
C ALA A 146 -8.60 26.48 -3.24
N GLY A 147 -9.64 27.12 -2.71
CA GLY A 147 -9.56 28.00 -1.53
C GLY A 147 -9.49 27.24 -0.21
N LEU A 148 -9.86 25.96 -0.18
CA LEU A 148 -9.89 25.16 1.03
C LEU A 148 -8.48 24.88 1.56
N LYS A 149 -8.30 25.09 2.87
CA LYS A 149 -7.10 24.67 3.59
C LYS A 149 -7.27 23.24 4.07
N VAL A 150 -6.51 22.31 3.49
CA VAL A 150 -6.53 20.89 3.85
C VAL A 150 -5.26 20.54 4.64
N ILE A 151 -5.40 19.92 5.80
CA ILE A 151 -4.27 19.37 6.56
C ILE A 151 -4.39 17.86 6.61
N VAL A 152 -3.36 17.16 6.10
CA VAL A 152 -3.22 15.71 6.17
C VAL A 152 -2.29 15.37 7.33
N LEU A 153 -2.74 14.52 8.25
CA LEU A 153 -2.00 14.08 9.42
C LEU A 153 -1.60 12.62 9.25
N GLU A 154 -0.31 12.33 9.31
CA GLU A 154 0.25 10.98 9.25
C GLU A 154 1.04 10.69 10.52
N LYS A 155 0.74 9.55 11.17
CA LYS A 155 1.42 9.17 12.42
C LYS A 155 2.84 8.68 12.21
N GLN A 156 3.12 8.09 11.03
CA GLN A 156 4.44 7.62 10.66
C GLN A 156 5.32 8.76 10.15
N GLY A 157 6.64 8.51 10.06
CA GLY A 157 7.60 9.47 9.50
C GLY A 157 7.47 9.65 7.99
N ILE A 158 6.89 8.66 7.30
CA ILE A 158 6.67 8.64 5.85
C ILE A 158 5.20 8.46 5.51
N ILE A 159 4.82 8.89 4.30
CA ILE A 159 3.48 8.69 3.75
C ILE A 159 3.36 7.33 3.05
N GLY A 160 2.13 6.82 2.90
CA GLY A 160 1.80 5.70 2.03
C GLY A 160 1.17 4.51 2.74
N GLY A 161 1.64 4.12 3.93
CA GLY A 161 1.12 2.97 4.67
C GLY A 161 1.04 1.69 3.80
N ASN A 162 -0.03 0.91 3.94
CA ASN A 162 -0.27 -0.31 3.15
C ASN A 162 -0.32 -0.07 1.64
N THR A 163 -0.60 1.16 1.18
CA THR A 163 -0.62 1.47 -0.25
C THR A 163 0.75 1.26 -0.87
N ASN A 164 1.84 1.60 -0.18
CA ASN A 164 3.21 1.37 -0.67
C ASN A 164 3.52 -0.13 -0.91
N TYR A 165 2.81 -1.04 -0.23
CA TYR A 165 2.99 -2.50 -0.35
C TYR A 165 2.09 -3.13 -1.42
N SER A 166 1.20 -2.35 -2.05
CA SER A 166 0.26 -2.86 -3.04
C SER A 166 0.96 -3.20 -4.35
N THR A 167 0.96 -4.49 -4.71
CA THR A 167 1.65 -5.01 -5.90
C THR A 167 0.72 -5.30 -7.07
N GLY A 168 -0.60 -5.37 -6.86
CA GLY A 168 -1.60 -5.72 -7.87
C GLY A 168 -1.91 -4.57 -8.84
N GLY A 169 -3.06 -3.96 -8.69
CA GLY A 169 -3.54 -2.85 -9.54
C GLY A 169 -4.89 -2.34 -9.07
N ILE A 170 -5.56 -1.57 -9.91
CA ILE A 170 -6.84 -0.92 -9.65
C ILE A 170 -7.91 -1.55 -10.54
N ASN A 171 -8.94 -2.16 -9.95
CA ASN A 171 -10.06 -2.70 -10.73
C ASN A 171 -10.99 -1.58 -11.20
N ALA A 172 -11.29 -1.60 -12.51
CA ALA A 172 -12.30 -0.76 -13.13
C ALA A 172 -12.82 -1.45 -14.40
N ALA A 173 -14.11 -1.30 -14.68
CA ALA A 173 -14.75 -1.80 -15.89
C ALA A 173 -15.09 -0.65 -16.86
N GLU A 174 -15.24 -0.96 -18.14
CA GLU A 174 -15.66 -0.01 -19.19
C GLU A 174 -14.69 1.18 -19.39
N THR A 175 -13.42 0.99 -19.09
CA THR A 175 -12.40 2.02 -19.26
C THR A 175 -11.98 2.17 -20.73
N ASP A 176 -11.50 3.34 -21.12
CA ASP A 176 -10.97 3.55 -22.46
C ASP A 176 -9.70 2.72 -22.72
N ILE A 177 -8.95 2.41 -21.66
CA ILE A 177 -7.79 1.51 -21.73
C ILE A 177 -8.25 0.10 -22.10
N GLN A 178 -9.28 -0.47 -21.42
CA GLN A 178 -9.83 -1.78 -21.78
C GLN A 178 -10.32 -1.81 -23.23
N LYS A 179 -11.06 -0.78 -23.67
CA LYS A 179 -11.53 -0.66 -25.07
C LYS A 179 -10.38 -0.68 -26.06
N SER A 180 -9.30 0.06 -25.79
CA SER A 180 -8.11 0.10 -26.65
C SER A 180 -7.38 -1.24 -26.76
N LEU A 181 -7.51 -2.09 -25.73
CA LEU A 181 -6.93 -3.44 -25.66
C LEU A 181 -7.89 -4.53 -26.16
N GLY A 182 -9.11 -4.16 -26.62
CA GLY A 182 -10.13 -5.11 -27.05
C GLY A 182 -10.70 -5.97 -25.92
N ILE A 183 -10.64 -5.49 -24.67
CA ILE A 183 -11.17 -6.17 -23.50
C ILE A 183 -12.63 -5.73 -23.30
N GLU A 184 -13.55 -6.67 -23.46
CA GLU A 184 -14.97 -6.47 -23.16
C GLU A 184 -15.23 -6.70 -21.69
N ASP A 185 -15.77 -5.71 -20.99
CA ASP A 185 -16.14 -5.73 -19.57
C ASP A 185 -17.39 -4.85 -19.35
N SER A 186 -18.05 -5.02 -18.20
CA SER A 186 -19.16 -4.16 -17.80
C SER A 186 -19.17 -3.90 -16.30
N LYS A 187 -19.74 -2.75 -15.90
CA LYS A 187 -20.00 -2.44 -14.49
C LYS A 187 -20.81 -3.53 -13.81
N LYS A 188 -21.79 -4.10 -14.55
CA LYS A 188 -22.60 -5.21 -14.02
C LYS A 188 -21.76 -6.44 -13.74
N LEU A 189 -20.88 -6.85 -14.64
CA LEU A 189 -20.00 -8.00 -14.43
C LEU A 189 -19.02 -7.74 -13.29
N PHE A 190 -18.49 -6.52 -13.18
CA PHE A 190 -17.63 -6.12 -12.08
C PHE A 190 -18.38 -6.16 -10.73
N TYR A 191 -19.64 -5.71 -10.71
CA TYR A 191 -20.51 -5.81 -9.54
C TYR A 191 -20.75 -7.28 -9.15
N ASP A 192 -21.16 -8.11 -10.11
CA ASP A 192 -21.48 -9.52 -9.87
C ASP A 192 -20.26 -10.29 -9.33
N ASP A 193 -19.07 -10.09 -9.91
CA ASP A 193 -17.82 -10.67 -9.43
C ASP A 193 -17.51 -10.22 -8.00
N THR A 194 -17.67 -8.93 -7.71
CA THR A 194 -17.39 -8.35 -6.39
C THR A 194 -18.35 -8.90 -5.33
N MET A 195 -19.64 -8.99 -5.63
CA MET A 195 -20.64 -9.56 -4.74
C MET A 195 -20.37 -11.05 -4.47
N LYS A 196 -20.10 -11.82 -5.53
CA LYS A 196 -19.75 -13.24 -5.44
C LYS A 196 -18.47 -13.44 -4.64
N GLY A 197 -17.43 -12.67 -4.93
CA GLY A 197 -16.14 -12.71 -4.23
C GLY A 197 -16.26 -12.40 -2.74
N GLY A 198 -17.14 -11.47 -2.38
CA GLY A 198 -17.48 -11.11 -1.00
C GLY A 198 -18.50 -12.04 -0.35
N LYS A 199 -18.85 -13.15 -1.00
CA LYS A 199 -19.83 -14.16 -0.55
C LYS A 199 -21.22 -13.57 -0.26
N TYR A 200 -21.56 -12.50 -1.00
CA TYR A 200 -22.83 -11.77 -0.85
C TYR A 200 -23.04 -11.14 0.54
N GLU A 201 -21.98 -11.00 1.33
CA GLU A 201 -22.01 -10.23 2.59
C GLU A 201 -21.72 -8.74 2.39
N ASN A 202 -21.41 -8.34 1.16
CA ASN A 202 -21.21 -6.95 0.78
C ASN A 202 -22.49 -6.14 0.98
N ILE A 203 -22.37 -4.85 1.31
CA ILE A 203 -23.47 -3.90 1.21
C ILE A 203 -23.64 -3.52 -0.26
N PRO A 204 -24.76 -3.91 -0.93
CA PRO A 204 -24.91 -3.76 -2.39
C PRO A 204 -24.68 -2.32 -2.87
N SER A 205 -25.21 -1.32 -2.18
CA SER A 205 -25.08 0.08 -2.55
C SER A 205 -23.64 0.60 -2.51
N LEU A 206 -22.78 0.05 -1.64
CA LEU A 206 -21.35 0.40 -1.62
C LEU A 206 -20.61 -0.22 -2.80
N VAL A 207 -20.99 -1.44 -3.21
CA VAL A 207 -20.42 -2.07 -4.41
C VAL A 207 -20.87 -1.34 -5.68
N GLU A 208 -22.15 -0.98 -5.78
CA GLU A 208 -22.67 -0.15 -6.88
C GLU A 208 -21.90 1.16 -6.99
N ASN A 209 -21.68 1.83 -5.85
CA ASN A 209 -20.94 3.09 -5.79
C ASN A 209 -19.46 2.92 -6.27
N LEU A 210 -18.80 1.82 -5.88
CA LEU A 210 -17.45 1.51 -6.33
C LEU A 210 -17.38 1.32 -7.85
N VAL A 211 -18.23 0.42 -8.39
CA VAL A 211 -18.16 0.06 -9.82
C VAL A 211 -18.58 1.22 -10.74
N GLU A 212 -19.50 2.08 -10.26
CA GLU A 212 -19.94 3.26 -11.00
C GLU A 212 -18.82 4.29 -11.13
N HIS A 213 -18.05 4.53 -10.07
CA HIS A 213 -17.04 5.59 -10.04
C HIS A 213 -15.62 5.12 -10.41
N ALA A 214 -15.37 3.82 -10.53
CA ALA A 214 -14.06 3.29 -10.86
C ALA A 214 -13.52 3.77 -12.22
N PRO A 215 -14.26 3.73 -13.36
CA PRO A 215 -13.72 4.17 -14.64
C PRO A 215 -13.34 5.66 -14.66
N VAL A 216 -14.16 6.52 -14.08
CA VAL A 216 -13.82 7.96 -13.95
C VAL A 216 -12.59 8.17 -13.08
N THR A 217 -12.39 7.31 -12.09
CA THR A 217 -11.22 7.37 -11.21
C THR A 217 -9.94 6.96 -11.95
N ILE A 218 -10.00 5.96 -12.85
CA ILE A 218 -8.88 5.62 -13.74
C ILE A 218 -8.52 6.83 -14.62
N SER A 219 -9.52 7.46 -15.25
CA SER A 219 -9.29 8.66 -16.07
C SER A 219 -8.68 9.81 -15.27
N TRP A 220 -9.13 10.02 -14.03
CA TRP A 220 -8.57 11.04 -13.14
C TRP A 220 -7.10 10.77 -12.80
N LEU A 221 -6.74 9.54 -12.43
CA LEU A 221 -5.35 9.15 -12.15
C LEU A 221 -4.45 9.32 -13.38
N THR A 222 -4.95 8.92 -14.56
CA THR A 222 -4.23 9.09 -15.83
C THR A 222 -4.03 10.58 -16.13
N GLY A 223 -5.03 11.42 -15.85
CA GLY A 223 -4.92 12.88 -15.95
C GLY A 223 -3.88 13.49 -14.99
N LEU A 224 -3.63 12.85 -13.84
CA LEU A 224 -2.55 13.22 -12.92
C LEU A 224 -1.17 12.67 -13.35
N GLY A 225 -1.11 11.91 -14.45
CA GLY A 225 0.14 11.34 -15.00
C GLY A 225 0.41 9.88 -14.59
N ALA A 226 -0.59 9.16 -14.06
CA ALA A 226 -0.42 7.75 -13.77
C ALA A 226 -0.38 6.91 -15.06
N ASP A 227 0.61 6.02 -15.17
CA ASP A 227 0.61 4.94 -16.15
C ASP A 227 -0.24 3.77 -15.61
N LEU A 228 -1.34 3.48 -16.28
CA LEU A 228 -2.27 2.40 -15.96
C LEU A 228 -2.56 1.54 -17.19
N SER A 229 -1.61 1.47 -18.12
CA SER A 229 -1.76 0.90 -19.47
C SER A 229 -1.75 -0.62 -19.54
N ASP A 230 -1.26 -1.32 -18.52
CA ASP A 230 -1.33 -2.78 -18.42
C ASP A 230 -2.61 -3.19 -17.69
N VAL A 231 -3.34 -4.18 -18.23
CA VAL A 231 -4.59 -4.68 -17.63
C VAL A 231 -4.49 -6.18 -17.40
N GLY A 232 -4.39 -6.56 -16.13
CA GLY A 232 -4.24 -7.94 -15.68
C GLY A 232 -5.52 -8.61 -15.20
N LEU A 233 -5.47 -9.92 -15.02
CA LEU A 233 -6.50 -10.75 -14.39
C LEU A 233 -6.10 -11.06 -12.95
N MET A 234 -7.04 -10.93 -12.01
CA MET A 234 -6.91 -11.34 -10.62
C MET A 234 -7.91 -12.46 -10.29
N GLY A 235 -7.56 -13.29 -9.31
CA GLY A 235 -8.39 -14.41 -8.88
C GLY A 235 -9.80 -14.00 -8.48
N GLY A 236 -10.78 -14.75 -8.96
CA GLY A 236 -12.19 -14.48 -8.76
C GLY A 236 -12.79 -13.39 -9.67
N SER A 237 -12.00 -12.80 -10.56
CA SER A 237 -12.50 -11.88 -11.59
C SER A 237 -12.78 -12.60 -12.90
N SER A 238 -13.93 -12.36 -13.52
CA SER A 238 -14.34 -13.01 -14.78
C SER A 238 -13.54 -12.55 -16.00
N VAL A 239 -13.03 -11.30 -15.98
CA VAL A 239 -12.27 -10.70 -17.07
C VAL A 239 -11.11 -9.84 -16.56
N LYS A 240 -10.16 -9.52 -17.45
CA LYS A 240 -9.06 -8.62 -17.15
C LYS A 240 -9.60 -7.20 -16.90
N ARG A 241 -9.47 -6.70 -15.66
CA ARG A 241 -9.90 -5.35 -15.27
C ARG A 241 -8.96 -4.64 -14.29
N THR A 242 -7.85 -5.27 -13.95
CA THR A 242 -6.90 -4.73 -12.97
C THR A 242 -5.86 -3.88 -13.69
N HIS A 243 -6.07 -2.57 -13.66
CA HIS A 243 -5.17 -1.56 -14.27
C HIS A 243 -3.93 -1.36 -13.41
N ARG A 244 -2.77 -1.37 -14.03
CA ARG A 244 -1.46 -1.26 -13.38
C ARG A 244 -0.44 -0.61 -14.33
N PRO A 245 0.73 -0.19 -13.84
CA PRO A 245 1.76 0.36 -14.71
C PRO A 245 2.24 -0.67 -15.73
N LYS A 246 2.76 -0.18 -16.86
CA LYS A 246 3.27 -0.98 -17.96
C LYS A 246 4.20 -2.10 -17.49
N GLY A 247 4.01 -3.30 -18.04
CA GLY A 247 4.79 -4.49 -17.70
C GLY A 247 4.41 -5.11 -16.34
N GLY A 248 3.28 -4.71 -15.74
CA GLY A 248 2.79 -5.29 -14.49
C GLY A 248 3.63 -4.94 -13.25
N THR A 249 4.26 -3.75 -13.25
CA THR A 249 4.96 -3.27 -12.06
C THR A 249 3.99 -2.93 -10.93
N ALA A 250 4.50 -2.89 -9.68
CA ALA A 250 3.69 -2.64 -8.49
C ALA A 250 2.98 -1.30 -8.54
N ILE A 251 1.65 -1.31 -8.35
CA ILE A 251 0.82 -0.10 -8.40
C ILE A 251 1.08 0.85 -7.23
N GLY A 252 1.37 0.33 -6.04
CA GLY A 252 1.40 1.12 -4.82
C GLY A 252 2.42 2.25 -4.81
N PRO A 253 3.72 1.99 -5.02
CA PRO A 253 4.74 3.04 -5.08
C PRO A 253 4.47 4.05 -6.21
N HIS A 254 3.98 3.57 -7.37
CA HIS A 254 3.60 4.43 -8.49
C HIS A 254 2.46 5.37 -8.11
N LEU A 255 1.39 4.84 -7.52
CA LEU A 255 0.24 5.61 -7.07
C LEU A 255 0.64 6.66 -6.03
N MET A 256 1.46 6.29 -5.06
CA MET A 256 1.90 7.21 -4.01
C MET A 256 2.76 8.35 -4.57
N LYS A 257 3.64 8.07 -5.54
CA LYS A 257 4.41 9.11 -6.25
C LYS A 257 3.48 10.12 -6.95
N ILE A 258 2.48 9.64 -7.68
CA ILE A 258 1.52 10.48 -8.41
C ILE A 258 0.67 11.31 -7.45
N LEU A 259 0.08 10.69 -6.43
CA LEU A 259 -0.76 11.41 -5.46
C LEU A 259 0.03 12.44 -4.65
N LYS A 260 1.26 12.12 -4.24
CA LYS A 260 2.14 13.09 -3.56
C LYS A 260 2.44 14.29 -4.47
N ALA A 261 2.81 14.04 -5.73
CA ALA A 261 3.03 15.12 -6.69
C ALA A 261 1.78 15.99 -6.89
N ALA A 262 0.59 15.39 -6.93
CA ALA A 262 -0.67 16.09 -7.08
C ALA A 262 -1.03 16.98 -5.87
N THR A 263 -0.42 16.80 -4.71
CA THR A 263 -0.59 17.73 -3.56
C THR A 263 0.21 19.02 -3.72
N SER A 264 1.25 19.04 -4.57
CA SER A 264 2.07 20.21 -4.83
C SER A 264 1.23 21.32 -5.50
N ASN A 265 1.53 22.57 -5.19
CA ASN A 265 0.82 23.75 -5.70
C ASN A 265 -0.70 23.81 -5.33
N LYS A 266 -1.13 23.02 -4.36
CA LYS A 266 -2.48 23.07 -3.75
C LYS A 266 -2.34 23.53 -2.28
N ASN A 267 -3.42 24.06 -1.72
CA ASN A 267 -3.46 24.43 -0.31
C ASN A 267 -3.60 23.20 0.62
N ILE A 268 -2.69 22.24 0.42
CA ILE A 268 -2.61 20.98 1.16
C ILE A 268 -1.29 20.96 1.94
N VAL A 269 -1.38 20.74 3.25
CA VAL A 269 -0.23 20.58 4.15
C VAL A 269 -0.21 19.16 4.69
N ILE A 270 0.83 18.40 4.40
CA ILE A 270 1.04 17.06 4.98
C ILE A 270 1.96 17.20 6.20
N ARG A 271 1.54 16.65 7.34
CA ARG A 271 2.32 16.59 8.58
C ARG A 271 2.56 15.13 8.94
N THR A 272 3.76 14.65 8.73
CA THR A 272 4.22 13.32 9.17
C THR A 272 4.61 13.34 10.64
N SER A 273 4.71 12.17 11.28
CA SER A 273 5.00 12.04 12.72
C SER A 273 4.02 12.81 13.62
N ASN A 274 2.77 12.90 13.18
CA ASN A 274 1.67 13.59 13.87
C ASN A 274 0.49 12.63 14.06
N LYS A 275 0.46 11.94 15.19
CA LYS A 275 -0.58 10.95 15.53
C LYS A 275 -1.85 11.63 16.01
N VAL A 276 -2.96 11.38 15.33
CA VAL A 276 -4.29 11.74 15.88
C VAL A 276 -4.61 10.79 17.03
N THR A 277 -4.97 11.36 18.17
CA THR A 277 -5.27 10.62 19.41
C THR A 277 -6.76 10.66 19.78
N GLY A 278 -7.57 11.45 19.07
CA GLY A 278 -9.00 11.53 19.28
C GLY A 278 -9.67 12.60 18.43
N LEU A 279 -10.99 12.59 18.43
CA LEU A 279 -11.83 13.55 17.73
C LEU A 279 -12.30 14.64 18.69
N LEU A 280 -12.57 15.84 18.16
CA LEU A 280 -13.27 16.92 18.86
C LEU A 280 -14.74 16.90 18.42
N SER A 281 -15.66 16.96 19.37
CA SER A 281 -17.11 16.98 19.09
C SER A 281 -17.78 18.19 19.73
N ALA A 282 -18.77 18.74 19.05
CA ALA A 282 -19.67 19.73 19.58
C ALA A 282 -20.80 19.07 20.40
N VAL A 283 -21.62 19.89 21.09
CA VAL A 283 -22.72 19.43 21.94
C VAL A 283 -23.80 18.69 21.13
N ASP A 284 -24.00 19.05 19.87
CA ASP A 284 -24.94 18.39 18.95
C ASP A 284 -24.41 17.06 18.40
N GLY A 285 -23.20 16.64 18.80
CA GLY A 285 -22.56 15.42 18.38
C GLY A 285 -21.90 15.51 17.01
N SER A 286 -21.79 16.69 16.41
CA SER A 286 -20.98 16.90 15.18
C SER A 286 -19.48 16.85 15.51
N VAL A 287 -18.68 16.34 14.55
CA VAL A 287 -17.21 16.35 14.66
C VAL A 287 -16.67 17.68 14.16
N THR A 288 -15.85 18.34 14.98
CA THR A 288 -15.36 19.72 14.77
C THR A 288 -13.84 19.82 14.72
N GLY A 289 -13.14 18.69 14.70
CA GLY A 289 -11.68 18.66 14.62
C GLY A 289 -11.07 17.44 15.29
N VAL A 290 -9.77 17.53 15.57
CA VAL A 290 -8.96 16.42 16.09
C VAL A 290 -7.99 16.86 17.19
N LYS A 291 -7.62 15.91 18.06
CA LYS A 291 -6.49 16.01 18.98
C LYS A 291 -5.29 15.30 18.35
N VAL A 292 -4.13 15.92 18.41
CA VAL A 292 -2.91 15.43 17.75
C VAL A 292 -1.76 15.38 18.75
N GLN A 293 -0.93 14.34 18.64
CA GLN A 293 0.34 14.23 19.35
C GLN A 293 1.47 14.12 18.34
N ASN A 294 2.45 14.99 18.45
CA ASN A 294 3.68 14.96 17.66
C ASN A 294 4.64 13.91 18.22
N ALA A 295 5.62 13.47 17.41
CA ALA A 295 6.65 12.51 17.80
C ALA A 295 7.50 12.94 19.03
N ASN A 296 7.63 14.25 19.29
CA ASN A 296 8.30 14.76 20.48
C ASN A 296 7.44 14.72 21.77
N GLY A 297 6.20 14.15 21.67
CA GLY A 297 5.25 14.06 22.78
C GLY A 297 4.38 15.31 22.99
N SER A 298 4.64 16.43 22.31
CA SER A 298 3.78 17.62 22.41
C SER A 298 2.40 17.37 21.79
N THR A 299 1.39 17.97 22.35
CA THR A 299 0.01 17.85 21.90
C THR A 299 -0.54 19.18 21.42
N TYR A 300 -1.43 19.12 20.43
CA TYR A 300 -2.17 20.29 19.93
C TYR A 300 -3.53 19.87 19.37
N THR A 301 -4.39 20.83 19.09
CA THR A 301 -5.70 20.60 18.47
C THR A 301 -5.79 21.28 17.11
N LEU A 302 -6.51 20.63 16.20
CA LEU A 302 -6.92 21.24 14.93
C LEU A 302 -8.44 21.25 14.87
N LYS A 303 -9.04 22.44 14.85
CA LYS A 303 -10.46 22.62 14.55
C LYS A 303 -10.65 22.56 13.02
N ALA A 304 -11.68 21.87 12.57
CA ALA A 304 -12.01 21.73 11.17
C ALA A 304 -13.53 21.64 10.98
N LYS A 305 -14.01 22.05 9.79
CA LYS A 305 -15.42 21.94 9.40
C LYS A 305 -15.79 20.53 8.96
N ALA A 306 -14.78 19.75 8.49
CA ALA A 306 -14.91 18.35 8.13
C ALA A 306 -13.65 17.58 8.50
N VAL A 307 -13.82 16.31 8.89
CA VAL A 307 -12.75 15.36 9.21
C VAL A 307 -12.95 14.10 8.35
N ILE A 308 -11.90 13.65 7.67
CA ILE A 308 -11.89 12.44 6.86
C ILE A 308 -10.96 11.42 7.52
N ILE A 309 -11.48 10.27 7.92
CA ILE A 309 -10.70 9.15 8.46
C ILE A 309 -10.24 8.26 7.31
N ALA A 310 -8.92 8.16 7.10
CA ALA A 310 -8.28 7.35 6.07
C ALA A 310 -7.08 6.57 6.66
N THR A 311 -7.25 6.07 7.89
CA THR A 311 -6.18 5.51 8.74
C THR A 311 -5.74 4.10 8.35
N GLY A 312 -6.38 3.50 7.35
CA GLY A 312 -6.19 2.08 7.01
C GLY A 312 -6.84 1.14 8.01
N GLY A 313 -6.59 -0.16 7.84
CA GLY A 313 -7.15 -1.20 8.69
C GLY A 313 -6.36 -1.44 9.98
N PHE A 314 -6.50 -2.65 10.52
CA PHE A 314 -5.87 -3.08 11.77
C PHE A 314 -5.03 -4.36 11.63
N GLY A 315 -4.65 -4.73 10.41
CA GLY A 315 -3.96 -6.00 10.13
C GLY A 315 -2.56 -6.15 10.74
N ALA A 316 -1.94 -5.06 11.22
CA ALA A 316 -0.70 -5.10 11.97
C ALA A 316 -0.91 -5.17 13.50
N ASN A 317 -2.14 -5.01 13.99
CA ASN A 317 -2.48 -5.18 15.40
C ASN A 317 -2.90 -6.64 15.64
N LEU A 318 -1.90 -7.52 15.84
CA LEU A 318 -2.14 -8.97 15.98
C LEU A 318 -2.99 -9.32 17.22
N GLU A 319 -2.97 -8.50 18.27
CA GLU A 319 -3.84 -8.67 19.43
C GLU A 319 -5.30 -8.44 19.04
N MET A 320 -5.59 -7.34 18.34
CA MET A 320 -6.93 -7.03 17.84
C MET A 320 -7.40 -8.08 16.82
N VAL A 321 -6.53 -8.48 15.88
CA VAL A 321 -6.82 -9.54 14.90
C VAL A 321 -7.21 -10.83 15.60
N THR A 322 -6.40 -11.31 16.55
CA THR A 322 -6.67 -12.58 17.24
C THR A 322 -7.84 -12.52 18.21
N SER A 323 -8.16 -11.33 18.75
CA SER A 323 -9.36 -11.15 19.57
C SER A 323 -10.65 -11.26 18.74
N LEU A 324 -10.62 -10.76 17.49
CA LEU A 324 -11.76 -10.78 16.56
C LEU A 324 -11.87 -12.09 15.79
N GLN A 325 -10.74 -12.72 15.45
CA GLN A 325 -10.66 -13.99 14.75
C GLN A 325 -9.56 -14.89 15.36
N PRO A 326 -9.88 -15.67 16.40
CA PRO A 326 -8.92 -16.50 17.14
C PRO A 326 -8.16 -17.52 16.29
N SER A 327 -8.72 -17.96 15.17
CA SER A 327 -8.08 -18.89 14.22
C SER A 327 -6.83 -18.30 13.54
N LEU A 328 -6.64 -16.98 13.58
CA LEU A 328 -5.46 -16.30 13.02
C LEU A 328 -4.33 -16.14 14.02
N LYS A 329 -4.42 -16.75 15.20
CA LYS A 329 -3.33 -16.74 16.19
C LYS A 329 -2.08 -17.40 15.63
N GLY A 330 -0.96 -16.67 15.63
CA GLY A 330 0.33 -17.16 15.13
C GLY A 330 0.60 -16.85 13.65
N PHE A 331 -0.38 -16.29 12.92
CA PHE A 331 -0.12 -15.83 11.55
C PHE A 331 0.78 -14.59 11.55
N ALA A 332 1.67 -14.54 10.58
CA ALA A 332 2.40 -13.31 10.24
C ALA A 332 1.47 -12.29 9.55
N THR A 333 1.93 -11.06 9.43
CA THR A 333 1.20 -9.99 8.73
C THR A 333 2.00 -9.42 7.57
N LEU A 334 1.29 -9.12 6.47
CA LEU A 334 1.81 -8.39 5.31
C LEU A 334 1.59 -6.87 5.43
N ASN A 335 1.01 -6.44 6.56
CA ASN A 335 0.63 -5.06 6.73
C ASN A 335 1.80 -4.18 7.17
N HIS A 336 1.76 -2.92 6.75
CA HIS A 336 2.60 -1.87 7.28
C HIS A 336 2.40 -1.74 8.80
N PRO A 337 3.45 -1.56 9.62
CA PRO A 337 3.36 -1.45 11.08
C PRO A 337 2.37 -0.38 11.57
N GLY A 338 2.09 0.62 10.74
CA GLY A 338 1.09 1.66 11.00
C GLY A 338 -0.38 1.21 10.92
N ALA A 339 -0.70 0.03 10.41
CA ALA A 339 -2.07 -0.47 10.29
C ALA A 339 -2.58 -1.05 11.62
N THR A 340 -2.79 -0.20 12.62
CA THR A 340 -3.04 -0.58 14.02
C THR A 340 -4.48 -0.37 14.49
N GLY A 341 -5.38 0.15 13.62
CA GLY A 341 -6.81 0.31 13.96
C GLY A 341 -7.11 1.45 14.93
N ASP A 342 -6.28 2.49 14.98
CA ASP A 342 -6.43 3.59 15.95
C ASP A 342 -7.83 4.25 15.92
N ALA A 343 -8.44 4.37 14.73
CA ALA A 343 -9.74 5.03 14.56
C ALA A 343 -10.88 4.33 15.32
N PHE A 344 -10.82 3.02 15.48
CA PHE A 344 -11.92 2.26 16.10
C PHE A 344 -12.09 2.61 17.59
N GLY A 345 -10.99 2.97 18.27
CA GLY A 345 -11.04 3.44 19.65
C GLY A 345 -11.82 4.75 19.84
N TRP A 346 -11.89 5.60 18.81
CA TRP A 346 -12.60 6.89 18.91
C TRP A 346 -14.11 6.76 18.72
N MET A 347 -14.55 5.72 18.00
CA MET A 347 -15.96 5.54 17.61
C MET A 347 -16.87 5.33 18.81
N LYS A 348 -16.44 4.58 19.82
CA LYS A 348 -17.23 4.34 21.02
C LYS A 348 -17.66 5.65 21.71
N ALA A 349 -16.78 6.65 21.73
CA ALA A 349 -17.05 7.94 22.39
C ALA A 349 -18.09 8.80 21.66
N ILE A 350 -18.25 8.61 20.34
CA ILE A 350 -19.15 9.41 19.49
C ILE A 350 -20.34 8.61 18.94
N GLY A 351 -20.54 7.36 19.41
CA GLY A 351 -21.62 6.49 18.98
C GLY A 351 -21.48 6.00 17.52
N GLY A 352 -20.26 5.99 16.97
CA GLY A 352 -19.99 5.52 15.62
C GLY A 352 -20.10 3.99 15.51
N ALA A 353 -20.69 3.52 14.41
CA ALA A 353 -20.88 2.11 14.13
C ALA A 353 -19.69 1.49 13.42
N THR A 354 -19.46 0.20 13.70
CA THR A 354 -18.53 -0.67 12.94
C THR A 354 -19.28 -1.87 12.42
N ILE A 355 -18.81 -2.45 11.32
CA ILE A 355 -19.44 -3.60 10.67
C ILE A 355 -18.38 -4.62 10.27
N GLN A 356 -18.71 -5.90 10.32
CA GLN A 356 -17.90 -7.02 9.80
C GLN A 356 -16.47 -7.09 10.35
N MET A 357 -16.24 -6.64 11.58
CA MET A 357 -14.87 -6.53 12.16
C MET A 357 -14.11 -7.86 12.20
N ALA A 358 -14.81 -9.02 12.24
CA ALA A 358 -14.21 -10.34 12.20
C ALA A 358 -13.82 -10.81 10.77
N ASN A 359 -14.23 -10.08 9.72
CA ASN A 359 -13.88 -10.42 8.35
C ASN A 359 -12.46 -9.94 8.06
N ILE A 360 -11.49 -10.84 8.23
CA ILE A 360 -10.06 -10.59 8.04
C ILE A 360 -9.53 -11.54 6.97
N GLN A 361 -8.95 -11.00 5.91
CA GLN A 361 -8.41 -11.77 4.80
C GLN A 361 -6.94 -12.14 5.05
N ILE A 362 -6.60 -13.40 4.79
CA ILE A 362 -5.23 -13.84 4.60
C ILE A 362 -4.91 -13.90 3.11
N HIS A 363 -3.65 -13.62 2.75
CA HIS A 363 -3.15 -13.78 1.39
C HIS A 363 -2.40 -15.11 1.27
N PRO A 364 -2.68 -15.94 0.25
CA PRO A 364 -2.11 -17.27 0.15
C PRO A 364 -0.60 -17.29 -0.09
N THR A 365 -0.05 -16.29 -0.75
CA THR A 365 1.33 -16.27 -1.20
C THR A 365 2.14 -15.16 -0.54
N ALA A 366 2.40 -15.28 0.77
CA ALA A 366 3.49 -14.60 1.46
C ALA A 366 4.74 -15.50 1.39
N GLU A 367 5.91 -14.94 1.08
CA GLU A 367 7.17 -15.69 1.18
C GLU A 367 7.35 -16.17 2.63
N ALA A 368 7.69 -17.45 2.82
CA ALA A 368 7.51 -18.13 4.10
C ALA A 368 8.46 -17.66 5.22
N THR A 369 9.62 -17.07 4.89
CA THR A 369 10.65 -16.64 5.84
C THR A 369 10.54 -15.17 6.21
N ASN A 370 10.46 -14.30 5.21
CA ASN A 370 10.47 -12.84 5.39
C ASN A 370 9.08 -12.21 5.34
N HIS A 371 8.05 -13.02 5.08
CA HIS A 371 6.65 -12.60 4.95
C HIS A 371 6.46 -11.47 3.94
N ILE A 372 7.15 -11.57 2.80
CA ILE A 372 7.02 -10.63 1.69
C ILE A 372 5.87 -11.08 0.80
N LEU A 373 5.00 -10.16 0.42
CA LEU A 373 3.90 -10.43 -0.49
C LEU A 373 4.42 -10.83 -1.87
N ILE A 374 4.15 -12.05 -2.30
CA ILE A 374 4.27 -12.46 -3.70
C ILE A 374 2.94 -12.18 -4.38
N THR A 375 2.96 -11.27 -5.36
CA THR A 375 1.74 -10.80 -6.03
C THR A 375 0.95 -11.95 -6.66
N GLU A 376 -0.36 -11.87 -6.55
CA GLU A 376 -1.29 -12.80 -7.21
C GLU A 376 -1.10 -12.87 -8.73
N ALA A 377 -0.57 -11.80 -9.34
CA ALA A 377 -0.30 -11.74 -10.77
C ALA A 377 0.70 -12.82 -11.24
N VAL A 378 1.58 -13.35 -10.39
CA VAL A 378 2.48 -14.47 -10.73
C VAL A 378 1.65 -15.71 -11.08
N ARG A 379 0.61 -16.01 -10.27
CA ARG A 379 -0.35 -17.09 -10.55
C ARG A 379 -1.20 -16.78 -11.78
N GLY A 380 -1.64 -15.53 -11.93
CA GLY A 380 -2.40 -15.05 -13.08
C GLY A 380 -1.63 -15.14 -14.41
N ASN A 381 -0.30 -15.07 -14.37
CA ASN A 381 0.56 -15.21 -15.54
C ASN A 381 1.02 -16.66 -15.82
N GLY A 382 0.54 -17.64 -15.03
CA GLY A 382 0.75 -19.06 -15.35
C GLY A 382 1.43 -19.91 -14.27
N ALA A 383 1.93 -19.30 -13.17
CA ALA A 383 2.53 -20.09 -12.11
C ALA A 383 1.53 -21.06 -11.46
N ILE A 384 2.04 -22.17 -10.94
CA ILE A 384 1.30 -23.20 -10.23
C ILE A 384 1.76 -23.34 -8.78
N LEU A 385 0.91 -23.89 -7.92
CA LEU A 385 1.25 -24.24 -6.54
C LEU A 385 1.46 -25.76 -6.43
N VAL A 386 2.61 -26.14 -5.88
CA VAL A 386 2.91 -27.54 -5.55
C VAL A 386 3.25 -27.69 -4.07
N ASN A 387 2.91 -28.82 -3.50
CA ASN A 387 3.25 -29.15 -2.11
C ASN A 387 4.64 -29.82 -2.00
N HIS A 388 5.03 -30.19 -0.79
CA HIS A 388 6.31 -30.87 -0.52
C HIS A 388 6.43 -32.26 -1.18
N GLU A 389 5.29 -32.84 -1.61
CA GLU A 389 5.21 -34.09 -2.37
C GLU A 389 5.20 -33.83 -3.89
N SER A 390 5.55 -32.62 -4.34
CA SER A 390 5.60 -32.18 -5.74
C SER A 390 4.26 -32.27 -6.49
N LYS A 391 3.11 -32.22 -5.79
CA LYS A 391 1.78 -32.32 -6.40
C LYS A 391 1.06 -30.99 -6.37
N ARG A 392 0.34 -30.64 -7.46
CA ARG A 392 -0.69 -29.60 -7.44
C ARG A 392 -1.81 -30.06 -6.51
N PHE A 393 -2.49 -29.13 -5.87
CA PHE A 393 -3.50 -29.45 -4.85
C PHE A 393 -4.72 -28.52 -4.86
N CYS A 394 -4.76 -27.51 -5.74
CA CYS A 394 -5.88 -26.56 -5.86
C CYS A 394 -5.91 -25.87 -7.23
N ASN A 395 -7.01 -25.18 -7.52
CA ASN A 395 -7.06 -24.14 -8.54
C ASN A 395 -6.34 -22.90 -7.99
N GLU A 396 -5.22 -22.52 -8.58
CA GLU A 396 -4.39 -21.41 -8.14
C GLU A 396 -5.06 -20.04 -8.33
N MET A 397 -6.08 -19.96 -9.17
CA MET A 397 -6.82 -18.72 -9.47
C MET A 397 -8.15 -18.62 -8.73
N ASP A 398 -8.45 -19.56 -7.84
CA ASP A 398 -9.59 -19.44 -6.95
C ASP A 398 -9.40 -18.27 -5.95
N THR A 399 -10.44 -17.94 -5.20
CA THR A 399 -10.39 -16.84 -4.23
C THR A 399 -9.34 -17.06 -3.14
N ARG A 400 -8.84 -15.98 -2.57
CA ARG A 400 -7.70 -16.00 -1.61
C ARG A 400 -7.95 -16.89 -0.40
N ASP A 401 -9.16 -16.89 0.12
CA ASP A 401 -9.57 -17.73 1.25
C ASP A 401 -9.54 -19.23 0.88
N VAL A 402 -9.98 -19.61 -0.32
CA VAL A 402 -9.96 -20.99 -0.81
C VAL A 402 -8.52 -21.47 -1.01
N VAL A 403 -7.69 -20.69 -1.72
CA VAL A 403 -6.29 -21.04 -1.95
C VAL A 403 -5.50 -21.10 -0.64
N SER A 404 -5.72 -20.13 0.27
CA SER A 404 -5.07 -20.13 1.59
C SER A 404 -5.45 -21.36 2.41
N ALA A 405 -6.75 -21.72 2.43
CA ALA A 405 -7.21 -22.93 3.12
C ALA A 405 -6.63 -24.22 2.52
N ALA A 406 -6.39 -24.24 1.20
CA ALA A 406 -5.73 -25.36 0.54
C ALA A 406 -4.25 -25.48 0.92
N ILE A 407 -3.51 -24.36 0.98
CA ILE A 407 -2.10 -24.32 1.41
C ILE A 407 -1.97 -24.77 2.88
N LEU A 408 -2.83 -24.27 3.77
CA LEU A 408 -2.79 -24.60 5.21
C LEU A 408 -3.02 -26.10 5.49
N LYS A 409 -3.59 -26.84 4.55
CA LYS A 409 -3.75 -28.30 4.64
C LYS A 409 -2.50 -29.07 4.20
N GLN A 410 -1.54 -28.40 3.55
CA GLN A 410 -0.29 -29.03 3.11
C GLN A 410 0.71 -29.14 4.26
N THR A 411 1.76 -29.91 4.05
CA THR A 411 2.85 -30.10 5.00
C THR A 411 3.40 -28.71 5.44
N ARG A 412 3.49 -28.47 6.73
CA ARG A 412 3.90 -27.21 7.39
C ARG A 412 2.98 -25.99 7.11
N GLY A 413 1.85 -26.16 6.40
CA GLY A 413 1.05 -25.03 5.94
C GLY A 413 1.75 -24.21 4.87
N GLU A 414 2.62 -24.83 4.09
CA GLU A 414 3.47 -24.21 3.08
C GLU A 414 3.26 -24.87 1.70
N ALA A 415 3.60 -24.14 0.66
CA ALA A 415 3.65 -24.61 -0.72
C ALA A 415 4.77 -23.93 -1.49
N PHE A 416 5.13 -24.47 -2.64
CA PHE A 416 6.05 -23.85 -3.58
C PHE A 416 5.27 -23.28 -4.76
N LEU A 417 5.43 -21.97 -4.99
CA LEU A 417 4.96 -21.31 -6.21
C LEU A 417 6.00 -21.52 -7.30
N ILE A 418 5.66 -22.35 -8.29
CA ILE A 418 6.56 -22.77 -9.38
C ILE A 418 6.22 -22.02 -10.67
N PHE A 419 7.22 -21.51 -11.35
CA PHE A 419 7.11 -20.86 -12.65
C PHE A 419 8.42 -20.98 -13.44
N ASP A 420 8.37 -20.64 -14.73
CA ASP A 420 9.48 -20.72 -15.67
C ASP A 420 9.96 -19.34 -16.15
N GLN A 421 10.95 -19.31 -17.03
CA GLN A 421 11.49 -18.07 -17.60
C GLN A 421 10.42 -17.29 -18.40
N GLY A 422 9.47 -17.99 -19.02
CA GLY A 422 8.37 -17.35 -19.75
C GLY A 422 7.49 -16.52 -18.82
N VAL A 423 7.09 -17.07 -17.69
CA VAL A 423 6.33 -16.34 -16.65
C VAL A 423 7.19 -15.23 -16.05
N ARG A 424 8.46 -15.48 -15.74
CA ARG A 424 9.36 -14.45 -15.18
C ARG A 424 9.44 -13.22 -16.07
N THR A 425 9.62 -13.39 -17.36
CA THR A 425 9.75 -12.27 -18.31
C THR A 425 8.41 -11.56 -18.58
N SER A 426 7.29 -12.22 -18.31
CA SER A 426 5.96 -11.66 -18.54
C SER A 426 5.51 -10.65 -17.46
N LEU A 427 6.23 -10.58 -16.32
CA LEU A 427 5.81 -9.78 -15.16
C LEU A 427 7.01 -9.14 -14.47
N ALA A 428 7.20 -7.84 -14.67
CA ALA A 428 8.33 -7.08 -14.12
C ALA A 428 8.45 -7.15 -12.58
N SER A 429 7.33 -7.36 -11.86
CA SER A 429 7.35 -7.53 -10.40
C SER A 429 8.19 -8.73 -9.94
N ILE A 430 8.39 -9.75 -10.78
CA ILE A 430 9.20 -10.93 -10.44
C ILE A 430 10.67 -10.54 -10.30
N GLU A 431 11.17 -9.58 -11.08
CA GLU A 431 12.54 -9.10 -10.93
C GLU A 431 12.79 -8.46 -9.56
N THR A 432 11.77 -7.86 -8.95
CA THR A 432 11.89 -7.38 -7.56
C THR A 432 12.16 -8.54 -6.61
N TYR A 433 11.49 -9.67 -6.78
CA TYR A 433 11.72 -10.88 -5.95
C TYR A 433 13.07 -11.52 -6.22
N ALA A 434 13.52 -11.54 -7.47
CA ALA A 434 14.85 -12.00 -7.85
C ALA A 434 15.94 -11.15 -7.18
N ASN A 435 15.84 -9.82 -7.27
CA ASN A 435 16.77 -8.88 -6.65
C ASN A 435 16.76 -8.97 -5.11
N GLN A 436 15.67 -9.44 -4.52
CA GLN A 436 15.55 -9.73 -3.09
C GLN A 436 16.00 -11.15 -2.70
N HIS A 437 16.58 -11.90 -3.63
CA HIS A 437 17.06 -13.29 -3.43
C HIS A 437 15.98 -14.24 -2.88
N LEU A 438 14.70 -13.99 -3.20
CA LEU A 438 13.58 -14.84 -2.77
C LEU A 438 13.36 -16.05 -3.67
N LEU A 439 13.94 -16.04 -4.88
CA LEU A 439 13.78 -17.11 -5.87
C LEU A 439 14.83 -18.20 -5.65
N LYS A 440 14.39 -19.46 -5.69
CA LYS A 440 15.23 -20.61 -5.97
C LYS A 440 15.16 -20.87 -7.46
N GLU A 441 16.27 -21.28 -8.06
CA GLU A 441 16.43 -21.44 -9.51
C GLU A 441 17.08 -22.79 -9.86
N GLY A 442 16.67 -23.37 -10.98
CA GLY A 442 17.29 -24.54 -11.59
C GLY A 442 17.18 -24.48 -13.11
N ASN A 443 18.25 -24.85 -13.83
CA ASN A 443 18.23 -24.95 -15.29
C ASN A 443 17.40 -26.14 -15.77
N THR A 444 17.18 -27.09 -14.87
CA THR A 444 16.28 -28.22 -15.04
C THR A 444 15.33 -28.34 -13.87
N LEU A 445 14.22 -29.07 -14.05
CA LEU A 445 13.31 -29.36 -12.95
C LEU A 445 13.96 -30.20 -11.84
N ALA A 446 14.91 -31.05 -12.19
CA ALA A 446 15.68 -31.83 -11.22
C ALA A 446 16.55 -30.92 -10.33
N GLU A 447 17.27 -29.95 -10.92
CA GLU A 447 18.06 -28.96 -10.17
C GLU A 447 17.17 -28.10 -9.28
N LEU A 448 16.01 -27.65 -9.78
CA LEU A 448 15.07 -26.89 -8.99
C LEU A 448 14.54 -27.72 -7.81
N ALA A 449 14.17 -29.00 -8.06
CA ALA A 449 13.69 -29.91 -7.04
C ALA A 449 14.72 -30.14 -5.92
N GLU A 450 16.00 -30.29 -6.28
CA GLU A 450 17.11 -30.37 -5.32
C GLU A 450 17.23 -29.08 -4.50
N ALA A 451 17.16 -27.90 -5.17
CA ALA A 451 17.30 -26.59 -4.51
C ALA A 451 16.19 -26.30 -3.49
N ILE A 452 14.98 -26.90 -3.65
CA ILE A 452 13.84 -26.71 -2.75
C ILE A 452 13.50 -27.95 -1.92
N GLY A 453 14.24 -29.05 -2.10
CA GLY A 453 14.12 -30.27 -1.28
C GLY A 453 12.83 -31.06 -1.53
N ILE A 454 12.37 -31.19 -2.78
CA ILE A 454 11.20 -31.98 -3.17
C ILE A 454 11.54 -33.11 -4.15
N PRO A 455 10.66 -34.14 -4.35
CA PRO A 455 10.93 -35.23 -5.27
C PRO A 455 11.00 -34.80 -6.74
N ALA A 456 12.17 -34.99 -7.40
CA ALA A 456 12.42 -34.53 -8.78
C ALA A 456 11.51 -35.23 -9.81
N ALA A 457 11.37 -36.56 -9.76
CA ALA A 457 10.53 -37.31 -10.70
C ALA A 457 9.05 -36.92 -10.61
N ASP A 458 8.57 -36.56 -9.41
CA ASP A 458 7.20 -36.15 -9.19
C ASP A 458 6.90 -34.75 -9.70
N ILE A 459 7.84 -33.77 -9.57
CA ILE A 459 7.63 -32.43 -10.11
C ILE A 459 7.63 -32.43 -11.64
N GLU A 460 8.51 -33.23 -12.27
CA GLU A 460 8.51 -33.43 -13.72
C GLU A 460 7.18 -34.00 -14.23
N ALA A 461 6.65 -35.01 -13.54
CA ALA A 461 5.34 -35.59 -13.87
C ALA A 461 4.19 -34.58 -13.69
N THR A 462 4.24 -33.77 -12.62
CA THR A 462 3.26 -32.74 -12.34
C THR A 462 3.25 -31.63 -13.40
N LEU A 463 4.42 -31.08 -13.78
CA LEU A 463 4.49 -30.08 -14.82
C LEU A 463 4.09 -30.64 -16.19
N LYS A 464 4.53 -31.85 -16.53
CA LYS A 464 4.11 -32.50 -17.78
C LYS A 464 2.59 -32.63 -17.87
N ARG A 465 1.92 -33.01 -16.78
CA ARG A 465 0.46 -33.11 -16.72
C ARG A 465 -0.20 -31.75 -16.85
N TYR A 466 0.25 -30.73 -16.09
CA TYR A 466 -0.26 -29.37 -16.18
C TYR A 466 -0.12 -28.79 -17.59
N ASN A 467 1.06 -28.95 -18.22
CA ASN A 467 1.33 -28.44 -19.57
C ASN A 467 0.44 -29.12 -20.63
N ALA A 468 0.16 -30.42 -20.48
CA ALA A 468 -0.76 -31.12 -21.37
C ALA A 468 -2.20 -30.59 -21.24
N GLN A 469 -2.67 -30.35 -20.01
CA GLN A 469 -3.99 -29.78 -19.70
C GLN A 469 -4.08 -28.33 -20.19
N GLN A 470 -3.04 -27.52 -20.00
CA GLN A 470 -2.98 -26.14 -20.50
C GLN A 470 -3.12 -26.11 -22.03
N LYS A 471 -2.39 -26.97 -22.75
CA LYS A 471 -2.49 -27.08 -24.22
C LYS A 471 -3.86 -27.58 -24.70
N ALA A 472 -4.49 -28.44 -23.92
CA ALA A 472 -5.84 -28.91 -24.18
C ALA A 472 -6.95 -27.89 -23.82
N GLY A 473 -6.58 -26.84 -23.07
CA GLY A 473 -7.52 -25.82 -22.60
C GLY A 473 -8.48 -26.33 -21.50
N VAL A 474 -8.14 -27.42 -20.80
CA VAL A 474 -8.99 -28.04 -19.75
C VAL A 474 -8.12 -28.50 -18.59
N ASP A 475 -8.32 -27.95 -17.40
CA ASP A 475 -7.76 -28.45 -16.14
C ASP A 475 -8.72 -29.49 -15.53
N GLU A 476 -8.47 -30.77 -15.79
CA GLU A 476 -9.27 -31.89 -15.29
C GLU A 476 -9.10 -32.11 -13.78
N ASP A 477 -8.01 -31.58 -13.19
CA ASP A 477 -7.66 -31.83 -11.79
C ASP A 477 -8.37 -30.89 -10.83
N PHE A 478 -8.39 -29.58 -11.18
CA PHE A 478 -8.88 -28.54 -10.23
C PHE A 478 -9.81 -27.54 -10.90
N GLY A 479 -10.09 -27.65 -12.20
CA GLY A 479 -11.06 -26.81 -12.90
C GLY A 479 -10.59 -25.36 -13.12
N ARG A 480 -9.28 -25.11 -13.16
CA ARG A 480 -8.74 -23.78 -13.55
C ARG A 480 -9.14 -23.51 -14.99
N SER A 481 -9.75 -22.36 -15.25
CA SER A 481 -10.27 -22.07 -16.59
C SER A 481 -9.15 -21.92 -17.64
N ALA A 482 -9.45 -22.19 -18.91
CA ALA A 482 -8.48 -22.06 -20.00
C ALA A 482 -7.86 -20.66 -20.08
N THR A 483 -8.65 -19.62 -19.81
CA THR A 483 -8.20 -18.21 -19.80
C THR A 483 -7.27 -17.89 -18.63
N GLU A 484 -7.34 -18.65 -17.55
CA GLU A 484 -6.49 -18.52 -16.37
C GLU A 484 -5.22 -19.37 -16.45
N MET A 485 -5.21 -20.40 -17.28
CA MET A 485 -4.01 -21.19 -17.61
C MET A 485 -3.16 -20.44 -18.67
N ALA A 486 -2.63 -19.27 -18.29
CA ALA A 486 -2.03 -18.30 -19.23
C ALA A 486 -0.82 -18.83 -19.99
N ALA A 487 -0.04 -19.76 -19.41
CA ALA A 487 1.18 -20.30 -20.03
C ALA A 487 1.41 -21.76 -19.67
N ALA A 488 2.01 -22.53 -20.58
CA ALA A 488 2.70 -23.76 -20.26
C ALA A 488 4.06 -23.44 -19.66
N LEU A 489 4.52 -24.22 -18.69
CA LEU A 489 5.80 -24.05 -18.01
C LEU A 489 6.85 -24.97 -18.66
N GLU A 490 7.46 -24.50 -19.77
CA GLU A 490 8.36 -25.30 -20.61
C GLU A 490 9.70 -24.59 -20.89
N THR A 491 9.87 -23.35 -20.46
CA THR A 491 11.04 -22.53 -20.80
C THR A 491 11.98 -22.41 -19.59
N ALA A 492 13.10 -23.12 -19.63
CA ALA A 492 14.14 -23.01 -18.61
C ALA A 492 14.76 -21.58 -18.59
N PRO A 493 15.33 -21.14 -17.46
CA PRO A 493 15.33 -21.78 -16.14
C PRO A 493 13.97 -21.78 -15.46
N TYR A 494 13.84 -22.67 -14.47
CA TYR A 494 12.66 -22.78 -13.61
C TYR A 494 12.91 -22.13 -12.25
N TYR A 495 11.86 -21.61 -11.66
CA TYR A 495 11.93 -20.87 -10.41
C TYR A 495 10.91 -21.36 -9.38
N ALA A 496 11.25 -21.20 -8.11
CA ALA A 496 10.36 -21.50 -7.00
C ALA A 496 10.45 -20.45 -5.91
N VAL A 497 9.32 -20.18 -5.25
CA VAL A 497 9.25 -19.43 -3.98
C VAL A 497 8.46 -20.26 -2.99
N CYS A 498 9.01 -20.50 -1.78
CA CYS A 498 8.24 -21.09 -0.70
C CYS A 498 7.27 -20.05 -0.15
N VAL A 499 5.99 -20.40 -0.05
CA VAL A 499 4.91 -19.48 0.33
C VAL A 499 4.02 -20.08 1.42
N THR A 500 3.50 -19.21 2.29
CA THR A 500 2.52 -19.53 3.33
C THR A 500 1.48 -18.42 3.43
N PRO A 501 0.25 -18.68 3.89
CA PRO A 501 -0.73 -17.63 4.11
C PRO A 501 -0.35 -16.67 5.24
N ALA A 502 -0.62 -15.37 5.05
CA ALA A 502 -0.38 -14.33 6.05
C ALA A 502 -1.53 -13.29 6.07
N ILE A 503 -1.74 -12.62 7.20
CA ILE A 503 -2.75 -11.58 7.38
C ILE A 503 -2.49 -10.45 6.38
N HIS A 504 -3.52 -10.08 5.61
CA HIS A 504 -3.35 -9.15 4.50
C HIS A 504 -4.28 -7.94 4.52
N HIS A 505 -5.58 -8.13 4.73
CA HIS A 505 -6.57 -7.05 4.63
C HIS A 505 -7.68 -7.24 5.67
N THR A 506 -8.14 -6.14 6.24
CA THR A 506 -9.30 -6.16 7.13
C THR A 506 -10.50 -5.62 6.36
N MET A 507 -11.52 -6.48 6.08
CA MET A 507 -12.73 -6.07 5.36
C MET A 507 -13.73 -5.37 6.26
N GLY A 508 -13.64 -5.60 7.57
CA GLY A 508 -14.45 -4.92 8.57
C GLY A 508 -13.89 -3.54 8.91
N GLY A 509 -14.77 -2.63 9.29
CA GLY A 509 -14.39 -1.26 9.60
C GLY A 509 -15.55 -0.38 10.01
N LEU A 510 -15.37 0.95 9.88
CA LEU A 510 -16.40 1.94 10.13
C LEU A 510 -17.57 1.76 9.18
N SER A 511 -18.79 1.82 9.70
CA SER A 511 -20.00 1.83 8.87
C SER A 511 -20.13 3.18 8.17
N VAL A 512 -20.29 3.17 6.85
CA VAL A 512 -20.43 4.38 6.04
C VAL A 512 -21.60 4.25 5.06
N ASN A 513 -22.14 5.40 4.62
CA ASN A 513 -23.07 5.44 3.50
C ASN A 513 -22.34 5.70 2.15
N THR A 514 -23.08 5.75 1.06
CA THR A 514 -22.55 6.02 -0.29
C THR A 514 -21.92 7.41 -0.46
N ASN A 515 -22.22 8.34 0.43
CA ASN A 515 -21.58 9.66 0.53
C ASN A 515 -20.34 9.64 1.44
N THR A 516 -19.84 8.45 1.80
CA THR A 516 -18.68 8.25 2.69
C THR A 516 -18.83 8.83 4.11
N GLN A 517 -20.03 9.24 4.51
CA GLN A 517 -20.29 9.72 5.87
C GLN A 517 -20.29 8.56 6.85
N VAL A 518 -19.59 8.69 7.97
CA VAL A 518 -19.58 7.69 9.05
C VAL A 518 -20.94 7.67 9.72
N LEU A 519 -21.47 6.46 9.93
CA LEU A 519 -22.79 6.23 10.52
C LEU A 519 -22.70 5.96 12.02
N ARG A 520 -23.74 6.36 12.73
CA ARG A 520 -24.01 5.93 14.12
C ARG A 520 -24.61 4.53 14.13
N THR A 521 -24.72 3.95 15.31
CA THR A 521 -25.37 2.65 15.53
C THR A 521 -26.87 2.64 15.17
N ASP A 522 -27.52 3.79 15.11
CA ASP A 522 -28.90 3.96 14.65
C ASP A 522 -29.02 4.21 13.13
N GLY A 523 -27.89 4.17 12.40
CA GLY A 523 -27.83 4.39 10.95
C GLY A 523 -27.80 5.86 10.52
N THR A 524 -27.86 6.82 11.46
CA THR A 524 -27.79 8.24 11.10
C THR A 524 -26.34 8.68 10.86
N PRO A 525 -26.07 9.60 9.90
CA PRO A 525 -24.73 10.12 9.68
C PRO A 525 -24.24 10.97 10.87
N ILE A 526 -22.94 10.87 11.19
CA ILE A 526 -22.26 11.76 12.11
C ILE A 526 -21.87 13.03 11.35
N PRO A 527 -22.45 14.21 11.69
CA PRO A 527 -22.16 15.43 10.93
C PRO A 527 -20.68 15.81 11.03
N GLY A 528 -20.10 16.21 9.88
CA GLY A 528 -18.69 16.61 9.78
C GLY A 528 -17.68 15.45 9.76
N LEU A 529 -18.12 14.18 9.76
CA LEU A 529 -17.24 13.02 9.78
C LEU A 529 -17.43 12.12 8.56
N TYR A 530 -16.33 11.86 7.85
CA TYR A 530 -16.25 11.00 6.67
C TYR A 530 -15.18 9.94 6.88
N ALA A 531 -15.25 8.83 6.13
CA ALA A 531 -14.20 7.81 6.12
C ALA A 531 -14.07 7.16 4.75
N ALA A 532 -12.85 6.72 4.40
CA ALA A 532 -12.58 6.07 3.12
C ALA A 532 -11.41 5.07 3.20
N GLY A 533 -11.48 4.04 2.36
CA GLY A 533 -10.48 2.99 2.25
C GLY A 533 -10.61 1.94 3.33
N GLU A 534 -9.55 1.18 3.60
CA GLU A 534 -9.54 -0.02 4.44
C GLU A 534 -10.04 0.20 5.89
N VAL A 535 -10.15 1.44 6.35
CA VAL A 535 -10.78 1.76 7.65
C VAL A 535 -12.28 1.57 7.64
N THR A 536 -12.93 1.47 6.45
CA THR A 536 -14.36 1.29 6.30
C THR A 536 -14.73 -0.18 6.07
N GLY A 537 -15.91 -0.59 6.53
CA GLY A 537 -16.44 -1.92 6.34
C GLY A 537 -17.64 -1.96 5.41
N GLY A 538 -18.05 -3.18 5.03
CA GLY A 538 -19.27 -3.43 4.26
C GLY A 538 -19.07 -3.53 2.74
N LEU A 539 -18.01 -2.94 2.17
CA LEU A 539 -17.77 -2.98 0.73
C LEU A 539 -17.33 -4.38 0.25
N HIS A 540 -16.45 -5.05 0.99
CA HIS A 540 -15.78 -6.26 0.51
C HIS A 540 -16.41 -7.56 1.02
N GLY A 541 -17.41 -7.50 1.90
CA GLY A 541 -18.06 -8.68 2.47
C GLY A 541 -17.08 -9.60 3.23
N ALA A 542 -17.21 -10.91 3.04
CA ALA A 542 -16.38 -11.90 3.73
C ALA A 542 -14.98 -12.11 3.09
N ASN A 543 -14.78 -11.67 1.84
CA ASN A 543 -13.52 -11.86 1.12
C ASN A 543 -13.35 -10.81 0.00
N ARG A 544 -12.20 -10.16 -0.08
CA ARG A 544 -11.90 -9.10 -1.03
C ARG A 544 -11.18 -9.65 -2.26
N LEU A 545 -11.68 -9.34 -3.46
CA LEU A 545 -10.99 -9.65 -4.73
C LEU A 545 -9.72 -8.81 -4.91
N GLY A 546 -8.71 -9.39 -5.57
CA GLY A 546 -7.50 -8.69 -5.98
C GLY A 546 -7.85 -7.44 -6.81
N GLY A 547 -7.13 -6.32 -6.59
CA GLY A 547 -7.41 -5.04 -7.26
C GLY A 547 -8.51 -4.18 -6.63
N ASN A 548 -9.52 -4.77 -5.96
CA ASN A 548 -10.61 -4.02 -5.34
C ASN A 548 -10.15 -3.14 -4.17
N GLY A 549 -9.15 -3.55 -3.40
CA GLY A 549 -8.65 -2.73 -2.29
C GLY A 549 -8.03 -1.42 -2.75
N VAL A 550 -7.30 -1.43 -3.88
CA VAL A 550 -6.73 -0.19 -4.45
C VAL A 550 -7.81 0.64 -5.14
N ALA A 551 -8.80 -0.01 -5.79
CA ALA A 551 -9.97 0.69 -6.33
C ALA A 551 -10.74 1.43 -5.21
N ASP A 552 -11.01 0.74 -4.09
CA ASP A 552 -11.68 1.31 -2.91
C ASP A 552 -10.95 2.56 -2.38
N ILE A 553 -9.66 2.46 -2.07
CA ILE A 553 -8.93 3.59 -1.47
C ILE A 553 -8.93 4.83 -2.37
N VAL A 554 -8.87 4.66 -3.69
CA VAL A 554 -8.85 5.81 -4.60
C VAL A 554 -10.25 6.32 -4.88
N VAL A 555 -11.21 5.44 -5.19
CA VAL A 555 -12.61 5.83 -5.49
C VAL A 555 -13.24 6.49 -4.26
N ASN A 556 -13.27 5.78 -3.14
CA ASN A 556 -13.93 6.30 -1.93
C ASN A 556 -13.13 7.45 -1.30
N GLY A 557 -11.78 7.45 -1.43
CA GLY A 557 -10.96 8.60 -1.05
C GLY A 557 -11.40 9.87 -1.80
N ARG A 558 -11.53 9.80 -3.13
CA ARG A 558 -12.01 10.91 -3.95
C ARG A 558 -13.41 11.37 -3.54
N LEU A 559 -14.33 10.43 -3.40
CA LEU A 559 -15.71 10.74 -3.01
C LEU A 559 -15.76 11.42 -1.63
N ALA A 560 -14.97 10.96 -0.66
CA ALA A 560 -14.88 11.59 0.67
C ALA A 560 -14.34 13.02 0.59
N GLY A 561 -13.32 13.26 -0.22
CA GLY A 561 -12.77 14.59 -0.45
C GLY A 561 -13.80 15.56 -1.06
N ILE A 562 -14.50 15.11 -2.10
CA ILE A 562 -15.55 15.89 -2.76
C ILE A 562 -16.71 16.20 -1.80
N ALA A 563 -17.20 15.18 -1.06
CA ALA A 563 -18.31 15.33 -0.11
C ALA A 563 -17.94 16.28 1.05
N ALA A 564 -16.73 16.15 1.60
CA ALA A 564 -16.23 17.04 2.65
C ALA A 564 -16.10 18.49 2.13
N ALA A 565 -15.57 18.70 0.94
CA ALA A 565 -15.44 20.03 0.34
C ALA A 565 -16.80 20.69 0.10
N GLN A 566 -17.77 19.93 -0.42
CA GLN A 566 -19.15 20.43 -0.61
C GLN A 566 -19.81 20.80 0.71
N LYS A 567 -19.59 20.03 1.78
CA LYS A 567 -20.11 20.36 3.12
C LYS A 567 -19.52 21.65 3.68
N VAL A 568 -18.24 21.89 3.45
CA VAL A 568 -17.55 23.10 3.95
C VAL A 568 -18.09 24.38 3.31
N LYS A 569 -18.64 24.30 2.08
CA LYS A 569 -19.25 25.42 1.33
C LYS A 569 -20.66 25.80 1.81
N GLN A 570 -21.35 24.87 2.46
CA GLN A 570 -22.69 25.08 3.04
C GLN A 570 -22.62 25.82 4.39
#